data_115f870961fbaa2872863f2e10b30506
#
_entry.id   115f870961fbaa2872863f2e10b30506
#
_cell.length_a   1.000
_cell.length_b   1.000
_cell.length_c   1.000
_cell.angle_alpha   90.00
_cell.angle_beta   90.00
_cell.angle_gamma   90.00
#
_symmetry.space_group_name_H-M   'P 1'
#
loop_
_entity.id
_entity.type
_entity.pdbx_description
1 polymer ?
#
loop_
_entity_poly.entity_id
_entity_poly.type
_entity_poly.pdbx_seq_one_letter_code
_entity_poly.pdbx_strand_id
1 'polypeptide(L)'
;MSKINLRFFLTLLILFSFTSSNAAEKIKLLSPDWSFKGITGKFDRASLQRGYQVYNEVCASCHSMRLLSYRNLGEKGGPEFSESEVKNIAASFEITDGPDSQGEMFMRPGRPSDRFASVYPNVEAATAANGGAYPPDMSVLVKSR
;
A
#
# COMPACT_ATOMS: atom_id res chain seq x y z
N MET A 1 -39.31 47.56 -12.11
CA MET A 1 -38.11 47.10 -11.39
C MET A 1 -37.08 48.23 -11.44
N SER A 2 -36.76 48.75 -10.29
CA SER A 2 -35.96 49.99 -10.16
C SER A 2 -34.52 49.74 -10.60
N LYS A 3 -33.93 50.69 -11.34
CA LYS A 3 -32.52 50.70 -11.79
C LYS A 3 -31.52 50.55 -10.64
N ILE A 4 -31.93 50.78 -9.41
CA ILE A 4 -31.16 50.60 -8.17
C ILE A 4 -30.94 49.10 -7.88
N ASN A 5 -31.93 48.24 -8.11
CA ASN A 5 -31.83 46.80 -7.82
C ASN A 5 -30.86 46.09 -8.78
N LEU A 6 -30.77 46.55 -10.02
CA LEU A 6 -29.83 45.96 -11.00
C LEU A 6 -28.38 46.32 -10.68
N ARG A 7 -28.12 47.55 -10.27
CA ARG A 7 -26.79 47.99 -9.87
C ARG A 7 -26.30 47.30 -8.58
N PHE A 8 -27.20 47.12 -7.62
CA PHE A 8 -26.90 46.42 -6.39
C PHE A 8 -26.59 44.91 -6.65
N PHE A 9 -27.35 44.30 -7.55
CA PHE A 9 -27.06 42.91 -7.96
C PHE A 9 -25.75 42.76 -8.73
N LEU A 10 -25.40 43.72 -9.59
CA LEU A 10 -24.15 43.69 -10.32
C LEU A 10 -22.93 43.88 -9.41
N THR A 11 -23.02 44.78 -8.43
CA THR A 11 -21.94 44.97 -7.45
C THR A 11 -21.77 43.75 -6.52
N LEU A 12 -22.86 43.10 -6.13
CA LEU A 12 -22.80 41.89 -5.33
C LEU A 12 -22.18 40.70 -6.12
N LEU A 13 -22.48 40.62 -7.42
CA LEU A 13 -21.88 39.60 -8.30
C LEU A 13 -20.37 39.80 -8.48
N ILE A 14 -19.92 41.03 -8.58
CA ILE A 14 -18.49 41.36 -8.71
C ILE A 14 -17.74 41.10 -7.41
N LEU A 15 -18.32 41.35 -6.25
CA LEU A 15 -17.73 41.03 -4.93
C LEU A 15 -17.57 39.52 -4.69
N PHE A 16 -18.46 38.71 -5.26
CA PHE A 16 -18.38 37.23 -5.16
C PHE A 16 -17.32 36.59 -6.08
N SER A 17 -16.85 37.32 -7.12
CA SER A 17 -15.88 36.84 -8.11
C SER A 17 -14.42 36.87 -7.62
N PHE A 18 -14.13 37.50 -6.47
CA PHE A 18 -12.76 37.64 -5.93
C PHE A 18 -12.37 36.65 -4.85
N THR A 19 -13.10 35.56 -4.68
CA THR A 19 -12.57 34.42 -3.87
C THR A 19 -11.49 33.71 -4.68
N SER A 20 -10.28 34.26 -4.64
CA SER A 20 -9.09 33.55 -5.10
C SER A 20 -8.98 32.26 -4.32
N SER A 21 -9.35 31.16 -4.93
CA SER A 21 -9.00 29.83 -4.41
C SER A 21 -7.47 29.76 -4.41
N ASN A 22 -6.86 29.89 -3.25
CA ASN A 22 -5.47 29.52 -3.06
C ASN A 22 -5.32 28.06 -3.45
N ALA A 23 -4.90 27.79 -4.68
CA ALA A 23 -4.48 26.47 -5.08
C ALA A 23 -3.39 26.02 -4.11
N ALA A 24 -3.56 24.86 -3.51
CA ALA A 24 -2.60 24.31 -2.58
C ALA A 24 -1.19 24.40 -3.18
N GLU A 25 -0.26 24.92 -2.39
CA GLU A 25 1.14 25.05 -2.79
C GLU A 25 1.64 23.70 -3.30
N LYS A 26 2.21 23.67 -4.49
CA LYS A 26 2.73 22.41 -5.08
C LYS A 26 3.89 21.93 -4.23
N ILE A 27 3.65 20.95 -3.39
CA ILE A 27 4.70 20.27 -2.62
C ILE A 27 5.69 19.67 -3.61
N LYS A 28 6.95 20.11 -3.56
CA LYS A 28 8.02 19.53 -4.36
C LYS A 28 8.33 18.14 -3.82
N LEU A 29 7.90 17.13 -4.55
CA LEU A 29 8.21 15.75 -4.20
C LEU A 29 9.72 15.50 -4.28
N LEU A 30 10.24 14.73 -3.31
CA LEU A 30 11.61 14.24 -3.37
C LEU A 30 11.78 13.34 -4.60
N SER A 31 12.83 13.55 -5.35
CA SER A 31 13.21 12.72 -6.50
C SER A 31 14.58 12.11 -6.24
N PRO A 32 14.65 11.03 -5.43
CA PRO A 32 15.92 10.37 -5.15
C PRO A 32 16.51 9.75 -6.43
N ASP A 33 17.83 9.60 -6.41
CA ASP A 33 18.53 8.87 -7.46
C ASP A 33 18.49 7.38 -7.18
N TRP A 34 17.48 6.72 -7.74
CA TRP A 34 17.26 5.30 -7.52
C TRP A 34 18.21 4.45 -8.37
N SER A 35 18.85 3.45 -7.76
CA SER A 35 19.75 2.51 -8.44
C SER A 35 19.11 1.76 -9.62
N PHE A 36 17.80 1.63 -9.65
CA PHE A 36 17.03 0.96 -10.69
C PHE A 36 16.55 1.89 -11.82
N LYS A 37 16.94 3.17 -11.83
CA LYS A 37 16.62 4.09 -12.91
C LYS A 37 17.41 3.75 -14.19
N GLY A 38 16.76 3.97 -15.36
CA GLY A 38 17.36 3.81 -16.66
C GLY A 38 17.40 2.35 -17.16
N ILE A 39 17.94 2.16 -18.37
CA ILE A 39 17.93 0.89 -19.09
C ILE A 39 18.81 -0.17 -18.41
N THR A 40 19.88 0.26 -17.75
CA THR A 40 20.84 -0.61 -17.04
C THR A 40 20.64 -0.63 -15.53
N GLY A 41 19.60 0.06 -15.05
CA GLY A 41 19.30 0.14 -13.62
C GLY A 41 19.00 -1.22 -13.01
N LYS A 42 19.44 -1.44 -11.78
CA LYS A 42 19.21 -2.68 -11.02
C LYS A 42 18.76 -2.32 -9.60
N PHE A 43 17.91 -3.16 -9.07
CA PHE A 43 17.54 -3.05 -7.66
C PHE A 43 18.75 -3.42 -6.77
N ASP A 44 19.01 -2.58 -5.78
CA ASP A 44 19.99 -2.90 -4.74
C ASP A 44 19.38 -3.89 -3.74
N ARG A 45 19.98 -5.08 -3.66
CA ARG A 45 19.49 -6.17 -2.81
C ARG A 45 19.38 -5.76 -1.34
N ALA A 46 20.41 -5.11 -0.79
CA ALA A 46 20.41 -4.70 0.60
C ALA A 46 19.29 -3.67 0.90
N SER A 47 19.03 -2.78 -0.06
CA SER A 47 17.91 -1.83 0.05
C SER A 47 16.55 -2.53 0.01
N LEU A 48 16.40 -3.57 -0.81
CA LEU A 48 15.16 -4.37 -0.86
C LEU A 48 14.95 -5.15 0.45
N GLN A 49 16.01 -5.70 1.04
CA GLN A 49 15.93 -6.39 2.33
C GLN A 49 15.50 -5.43 3.45
N ARG A 50 16.10 -4.24 3.52
CA ARG A 50 15.65 -3.19 4.47
C ARG A 50 14.22 -2.73 4.18
N GLY A 51 13.86 -2.62 2.91
CA GLY A 51 12.49 -2.29 2.50
C GLY A 51 11.47 -3.34 2.96
N TYR A 52 11.82 -4.62 2.84
CA TYR A 52 11.00 -5.71 3.38
C TYR A 52 10.89 -5.62 4.91
N GLN A 53 11.99 -5.32 5.60
CA GLN A 53 11.96 -5.13 7.05
C GLN A 53 10.98 -4.00 7.45
N VAL A 54 11.07 -2.85 6.80
CA VAL A 54 10.14 -1.72 7.03
C VAL A 54 8.68 -2.14 6.74
N TYR A 55 8.46 -2.85 5.63
CA TYR A 55 7.12 -3.38 5.34
C TYR A 55 6.62 -4.26 6.48
N ASN A 56 7.41 -5.24 6.88
CA ASN A 56 7.01 -6.22 7.89
C ASN A 56 6.76 -5.61 9.28
N GLU A 57 7.60 -4.67 9.69
CA GLU A 57 7.55 -4.07 11.03
C GLU A 57 6.54 -2.91 11.14
N VAL A 58 6.26 -2.23 10.04
CA VAL A 58 5.45 -1.01 10.04
C VAL A 58 4.20 -1.15 9.14
N CYS A 59 4.40 -1.37 7.84
CA CYS A 59 3.30 -1.28 6.88
C CYS A 59 2.33 -2.46 6.97
N ALA A 60 2.84 -3.65 7.29
CA ALA A 60 2.05 -4.88 7.39
C ALA A 60 1.05 -4.89 8.53
N SER A 61 1.09 -3.90 9.43
CA SER A 61 0.04 -3.72 10.45
C SER A 61 -1.32 -3.30 9.87
N CYS A 62 -1.31 -2.68 8.68
CA CYS A 62 -2.52 -2.18 8.02
C CYS A 62 -2.63 -2.62 6.56
N HIS A 63 -1.50 -2.78 5.86
CA HIS A 63 -1.45 -3.04 4.41
C HIS A 63 -1.05 -4.47 4.08
N SER A 64 -1.87 -5.14 3.28
CA SER A 64 -1.56 -6.45 2.73
C SER A 64 -0.70 -6.38 1.46
N MET A 65 -0.03 -7.49 1.11
CA MET A 65 0.62 -7.73 -0.19
C MET A 65 0.17 -9.08 -0.78
N ARG A 66 -1.11 -9.21 -1.04
CA ARG A 66 -1.78 -10.49 -1.37
C ARG A 66 -1.33 -11.13 -2.69
N LEU A 67 -0.74 -10.37 -3.60
CA LEU A 67 -0.28 -10.92 -4.88
C LEU A 67 1.09 -11.60 -4.77
N LEU A 68 1.82 -11.40 -3.67
CA LEU A 68 3.12 -12.01 -3.43
C LEU A 68 2.99 -13.29 -2.58
N SER A 69 3.87 -14.24 -2.85
CA SER A 69 4.13 -15.39 -1.99
C SER A 69 5.45 -15.21 -1.25
N TYR A 70 5.63 -15.85 -0.11
CA TYR A 70 6.89 -15.73 0.65
C TYR A 70 8.11 -16.17 -0.17
N ARG A 71 7.97 -17.17 -1.07
CA ARG A 71 9.04 -17.59 -1.99
C ARG A 71 9.59 -16.46 -2.86
N ASN A 72 8.77 -15.45 -3.18
CA ASN A 72 9.23 -14.34 -4.01
C ASN A 72 10.31 -13.49 -3.32
N LEU A 73 10.44 -13.58 -2.00
CA LEU A 73 11.51 -12.93 -1.24
C LEU A 73 12.89 -13.52 -1.55
N GLY A 74 12.97 -14.80 -2.00
CA GLY A 74 14.20 -15.45 -2.39
C GLY A 74 14.52 -15.38 -3.89
N GLU A 75 13.61 -14.83 -4.71
CA GLU A 75 13.77 -14.80 -6.16
C GLU A 75 14.83 -13.79 -6.59
N LYS A 76 15.53 -14.13 -7.69
CA LYS A 76 16.55 -13.28 -8.30
C LYS A 76 15.96 -11.94 -8.75
N GLY A 77 16.63 -10.86 -8.39
CA GLY A 77 16.17 -9.49 -8.69
C GLY A 77 15.22 -8.93 -7.62
N GLY A 78 14.85 -9.73 -6.64
CA GLY A 78 14.16 -9.32 -5.41
C GLY A 78 15.14 -9.11 -4.25
N PRO A 79 14.65 -9.26 -2.99
CA PRO A 79 15.50 -9.19 -1.81
C PRO A 79 16.56 -10.30 -1.73
N GLU A 80 16.35 -11.40 -2.45
CA GLU A 80 17.25 -12.55 -2.58
C GLU A 80 17.66 -13.12 -1.20
N PHE A 81 16.71 -13.26 -0.30
CA PHE A 81 16.92 -14.01 0.94
C PHE A 81 17.24 -15.48 0.63
N SER A 82 18.06 -16.11 1.45
CA SER A 82 18.34 -17.52 1.33
C SER A 82 17.07 -18.37 1.54
N GLU A 83 17.09 -19.62 1.08
CA GLU A 83 15.97 -20.54 1.25
C GLU A 83 15.59 -20.74 2.74
N SER A 84 16.58 -20.80 3.61
CA SER A 84 16.37 -20.93 5.06
C SER A 84 15.73 -19.67 5.66
N GLU A 85 16.15 -18.49 5.24
CA GLU A 85 15.53 -17.24 5.69
C GLU A 85 14.10 -17.14 5.20
N VAL A 86 13.81 -17.46 3.93
CA VAL A 86 12.44 -17.46 3.40
C VAL A 86 11.54 -18.43 4.16
N LYS A 87 12.04 -19.64 4.49
CA LYS A 87 11.30 -20.61 5.33
C LYS A 87 11.01 -20.07 6.72
N ASN A 88 12.00 -19.45 7.36
CA ASN A 88 11.84 -18.86 8.69
C ASN A 88 10.86 -17.69 8.68
N ILE A 89 10.97 -16.81 7.69
CA ILE A 89 10.04 -15.69 7.50
C ILE A 89 8.61 -16.21 7.32
N ALA A 90 8.41 -17.19 6.42
CA ALA A 90 7.08 -17.74 6.19
C ALA A 90 6.51 -18.38 7.46
N ALA A 91 7.32 -19.17 8.17
CA ALA A 91 6.91 -19.87 9.38
C ALA A 91 6.60 -18.96 10.58
N SER A 92 7.01 -17.68 10.54
CA SER A 92 6.66 -16.71 11.58
C SER A 92 5.20 -16.20 11.47
N PHE A 93 4.50 -16.56 10.40
CA PHE A 93 3.09 -16.21 10.18
C PHE A 93 2.21 -17.45 10.31
N GLU A 94 1.03 -17.28 10.89
CA GLU A 94 0.01 -18.30 10.90
C GLU A 94 -0.90 -18.16 9.69
N ILE A 95 -1.12 -19.28 9.00
CA ILE A 95 -1.95 -19.37 7.79
C ILE A 95 -3.10 -20.31 8.06
N THR A 96 -4.31 -19.84 7.76
CA THR A 96 -5.49 -20.72 7.78
C THR A 96 -5.41 -21.66 6.60
N ASP A 97 -5.49 -22.96 6.87
CA ASP A 97 -5.46 -24.04 5.89
C ASP A 97 -6.64 -24.99 6.11
N GLY A 98 -6.89 -25.86 5.18
CA GLY A 98 -7.98 -26.82 5.24
C GLY A 98 -8.95 -26.72 4.05
N PRO A 99 -10.11 -27.37 4.13
CA PRO A 99 -10.57 -28.14 5.29
C PRO A 99 -9.78 -29.46 5.46
N ASP A 100 -9.69 -29.92 6.69
CA ASP A 100 -9.16 -31.25 6.99
C ASP A 100 -10.15 -32.38 6.61
N SER A 101 -9.85 -33.63 6.98
CA SER A 101 -10.71 -34.80 6.70
C SER A 101 -12.07 -34.73 7.42
N GLN A 102 -12.22 -33.86 8.40
CA GLN A 102 -13.47 -33.65 9.16
C GLN A 102 -14.23 -32.39 8.66
N GLY A 103 -13.66 -31.65 7.71
CA GLY A 103 -14.24 -30.42 7.18
C GLY A 103 -13.87 -29.14 7.97
N GLU A 104 -12.94 -29.24 8.91
CA GLU A 104 -12.56 -28.14 9.78
C GLU A 104 -11.36 -27.35 9.22
N MET A 105 -11.40 -26.02 9.37
CA MET A 105 -10.27 -25.15 9.06
C MET A 105 -9.31 -25.11 10.26
N PHE A 106 -8.01 -25.13 9.97
CA PHE A 106 -6.98 -25.12 11.01
C PHE A 106 -5.90 -24.10 10.71
N MET A 107 -5.16 -23.70 11.76
CA MET A 107 -4.02 -22.79 11.64
C MET A 107 -2.73 -23.61 11.59
N ARG A 108 -1.81 -23.19 10.71
CA ARG A 108 -0.47 -23.75 10.64
C ARG A 108 0.58 -22.69 10.36
N PRO A 109 1.86 -22.94 10.67
CA PRO A 109 2.95 -22.10 10.20
C PRO A 109 2.96 -21.97 8.68
N GLY A 110 3.24 -20.77 8.20
CA GLY A 110 3.32 -20.48 6.77
C GLY A 110 4.48 -21.22 6.10
N ARG A 111 4.31 -21.44 4.80
CA ARG A 111 5.29 -22.08 3.91
C ARG A 111 5.71 -21.10 2.82
N PRO A 112 6.87 -21.26 2.17
CA PRO A 112 7.30 -20.40 1.07
C PRO A 112 6.30 -20.26 -0.07
N SER A 113 5.47 -21.28 -0.31
CA SER A 113 4.41 -21.28 -1.33
C SER A 113 3.19 -20.45 -0.97
N ASP A 114 2.98 -20.16 0.31
CA ASP A 114 1.80 -19.41 0.75
C ASP A 114 1.89 -17.95 0.34
N ARG A 115 0.73 -17.35 0.14
CA ARG A 115 0.63 -15.89 -0.06
C ARG A 115 0.93 -15.19 1.27
N PHE A 116 1.37 -13.94 1.16
CA PHE A 116 1.47 -13.07 2.33
C PHE A 116 0.13 -13.04 3.06
N ALA A 117 0.18 -13.22 4.38
CA ALA A 117 -1.01 -13.20 5.22
C ALA A 117 -1.78 -11.89 5.06
N SER A 118 -3.10 -12.00 4.96
CA SER A 118 -3.96 -10.81 4.96
C SER A 118 -4.06 -10.27 6.38
N VAL A 119 -3.95 -8.94 6.52
CA VAL A 119 -4.06 -8.26 7.83
C VAL A 119 -5.48 -8.35 8.39
N TYR A 120 -6.47 -8.29 7.49
CA TYR A 120 -7.89 -8.32 7.84
C TYR A 120 -8.60 -9.43 7.08
N PRO A 121 -9.64 -10.03 7.68
CA PRO A 121 -10.38 -11.12 7.05
C PRO A 121 -11.18 -10.66 5.81
N ASN A 122 -11.62 -9.41 5.77
CA ASN A 122 -12.39 -8.83 4.67
C ASN A 122 -12.25 -7.30 4.62
N VAL A 123 -12.83 -6.69 3.58
CA VAL A 123 -12.78 -5.23 3.33
C VAL A 123 -13.51 -4.45 4.42
N GLU A 124 -14.61 -4.98 4.93
CA GLU A 124 -15.44 -4.34 5.94
C GLU A 124 -14.68 -4.22 7.26
N ALA A 125 -14.02 -5.29 7.68
CA ALA A 125 -13.19 -5.30 8.89
C ALA A 125 -11.99 -4.34 8.75
N ALA A 126 -11.34 -4.34 7.57
CA ALA A 126 -10.24 -3.42 7.29
C ALA A 126 -10.69 -1.95 7.35
N THR A 127 -11.83 -1.64 6.72
CA THR A 127 -12.41 -0.28 6.69
C THR A 127 -12.79 0.19 8.09
N ALA A 128 -13.44 -0.67 8.87
CA ALA A 128 -13.82 -0.34 10.25
C ALA A 128 -12.62 -0.07 11.15
N ALA A 129 -11.56 -0.88 11.03
CA ALA A 129 -10.34 -0.71 11.81
C ALA A 129 -9.52 0.54 11.43
N ASN A 130 -9.74 1.10 10.23
CA ASN A 130 -8.98 2.23 9.70
C ASN A 130 -9.83 3.51 9.53
N GLY A 131 -10.77 3.75 10.44
CA GLY A 131 -11.53 4.99 10.47
C GLY A 131 -12.42 5.23 9.25
N GLY A 132 -12.89 4.17 8.61
CA GLY A 132 -13.77 4.24 7.43
C GLY A 132 -13.04 4.21 6.09
N ALA A 133 -11.70 4.08 6.07
CA ALA A 133 -10.90 3.99 4.84
C ALA A 133 -10.29 2.59 4.70
N TYR A 134 -10.43 1.98 3.52
CA TYR A 134 -9.78 0.70 3.22
C TYR A 134 -8.29 0.92 2.88
N PRO A 135 -7.34 0.33 3.64
CA PRO A 135 -5.92 0.41 3.31
C PRO A 135 -5.63 -0.32 1.99
N PRO A 136 -5.07 0.33 0.97
CA PRO A 136 -4.79 -0.31 -0.31
C PRO A 136 -3.76 -1.43 -0.18
N ASP A 137 -3.92 -2.50 -0.97
CA ASP A 137 -2.92 -3.56 -1.10
C ASP A 137 -1.64 -3.01 -1.75
N MET A 138 -0.49 -3.31 -1.17
CA MET A 138 0.80 -2.74 -1.59
C MET A 138 1.50 -3.53 -2.70
N SER A 139 0.96 -4.68 -3.12
CA SER A 139 1.64 -5.57 -4.08
C SER A 139 2.08 -4.89 -5.37
N VAL A 140 1.29 -3.94 -5.89
CA VAL A 140 1.57 -3.22 -7.14
C VAL A 140 1.45 -1.70 -6.99
N LEU A 141 1.43 -1.20 -5.77
CA LEU A 141 1.16 0.21 -5.47
C LEU A 141 2.11 1.15 -6.21
N VAL A 142 3.40 0.84 -6.22
CA VAL A 142 4.45 1.67 -6.87
C VAL A 142 4.28 1.74 -8.39
N LYS A 143 3.64 0.73 -9.00
CA LYS A 143 3.37 0.71 -10.46
C LYS A 143 2.03 1.32 -10.83
N SER A 144 1.14 1.45 -9.87
CA SER A 144 -0.22 1.93 -10.09
C SER A 144 -0.37 3.44 -9.94
N ARG A 145 0.71 4.13 -9.49
CA ARG A 145 0.70 5.57 -9.18
C ARG A 145 1.91 6.29 -9.74
#